data_c44d825c61003426cfa35f902a84c14b
#
_entry.id   c44d825c61003426cfa35f902a84c14b
#
_cell.length_a   1.000
_cell.length_b   1.000
_cell.length_c   1.000
_cell.angle_alpha   90.00
_cell.angle_beta   90.00
_cell.angle_gamma   90.00
#
_symmetry.space_group_name_H-M   'P 1'
#
loop_
_entity.id
_entity.type
_entity.pdbx_description
1 polymer ?
#
loop_
_entity_poly.entity_id
_entity_poly.type
_entity_poly.pdbx_seq_one_letter_code
_entity_poly.pdbx_strand_id
1 'polypeptide(L)'
;NSNIKAQKSTHYVLAADYLFYKWGRPFKWITEVYYKDLENLIPYKVDNVRIQYLANDLSNGYATGIDIKVNGEFVPGVESWASLSVMKTAEDIVGDTKIDANGNTVEAGYIPRPTDQRVNFSMFFQDYIPGKPKYKMHLNLIYGTGLPFGPPNGEKYQDVLRIPNYRRVDIGFSAVLKAADKKSKLKWLNTFNSIWVSAEVFN
;
A
#
# COMPACT_ATOMS: atom_id res chain seq x y z
N ASN A 1 3.27 -31.68 -12.73
CA ASN A 1 1.80 -31.75 -12.72
C ASN A 1 1.26 -31.09 -13.98
N SER A 2 0.86 -31.92 -14.98
CA SER A 2 0.34 -31.47 -16.29
C SER A 2 -1.11 -30.92 -16.24
N ASN A 3 -1.74 -30.89 -15.07
CA ASN A 3 -3.17 -30.55 -14.92
C ASN A 3 -3.45 -29.20 -14.28
N ILE A 4 -2.44 -28.41 -13.96
CA ILE A 4 -2.65 -27.07 -13.40
C ILE A 4 -2.98 -26.11 -14.55
N LYS A 5 -4.18 -25.55 -14.52
CA LYS A 5 -4.60 -24.50 -15.46
C LYS A 5 -3.82 -23.21 -15.19
N ALA A 6 -3.58 -22.44 -16.24
CA ALA A 6 -2.99 -21.12 -16.08
C ALA A 6 -3.92 -20.22 -15.26
N GLN A 7 -3.35 -19.49 -14.31
CA GLN A 7 -4.09 -18.44 -13.58
C GLN A 7 -4.46 -17.32 -14.56
N LYS A 8 -5.66 -16.79 -14.40
CA LYS A 8 -6.18 -15.73 -15.25
C LYS A 8 -6.74 -14.59 -14.38
N SER A 9 -6.51 -13.37 -14.81
CA SER A 9 -7.08 -12.17 -14.17
C SER A 9 -7.64 -11.25 -15.24
N THR A 10 -8.93 -10.91 -15.11
CA THR A 10 -9.60 -9.92 -15.94
C THR A 10 -9.81 -8.65 -15.13
N HIS A 11 -9.34 -7.50 -15.63
CA HIS A 11 -9.38 -6.23 -14.92
C HIS A 11 -10.37 -5.27 -15.57
N TYR A 12 -11.26 -4.72 -14.77
CA TYR A 12 -12.13 -3.60 -15.13
C TYR A 12 -11.70 -2.41 -14.29
N VAL A 13 -11.28 -1.33 -14.93
CA VAL A 13 -10.76 -0.14 -14.25
C VAL A 13 -11.41 1.11 -14.85
N LEU A 14 -11.91 1.97 -13.98
CA LEU A 14 -12.31 3.32 -14.31
C LEU A 14 -11.40 4.28 -13.55
N ALA A 15 -10.65 5.09 -14.27
CA ALA A 15 -9.70 6.04 -13.69
C ALA A 15 -9.99 7.46 -14.16
N ALA A 16 -9.74 8.42 -13.27
CA ALA A 16 -9.77 9.83 -13.58
C ALA A 16 -8.57 10.52 -12.95
N ASP A 17 -7.92 11.41 -13.72
CA ASP A 17 -6.96 12.33 -13.17
C ASP A 17 -7.39 13.79 -13.46
N TYR A 18 -7.13 14.66 -12.50
CA TYR A 18 -7.54 16.06 -12.57
C TYR A 18 -6.42 16.95 -12.07
N LEU A 19 -5.96 17.82 -12.97
CA LEU A 19 -4.99 18.87 -12.65
C LEU A 19 -5.75 20.13 -12.25
N PHE A 20 -5.43 20.71 -11.11
CA PHE A 20 -6.03 21.94 -10.64
C PHE A 20 -5.00 22.84 -9.97
N TYR A 21 -5.36 24.12 -9.87
CA TYR A 21 -4.53 25.10 -9.18
C TYR A 21 -5.23 25.57 -7.90
N LYS A 22 -4.49 25.52 -6.80
CA LYS A 22 -4.93 26.06 -5.52
C LYS A 22 -3.79 26.91 -4.93
N TRP A 23 -4.12 28.09 -4.44
CA TRP A 23 -3.13 29.07 -3.96
C TRP A 23 -2.05 29.43 -5.01
N GLY A 24 -2.40 29.44 -6.28
CA GLY A 24 -1.47 29.67 -7.40
C GLY A 24 -0.48 28.55 -7.67
N ARG A 25 -0.69 27.36 -7.13
CA ARG A 25 0.21 26.19 -7.22
C ARG A 25 -0.48 24.99 -7.87
N PRO A 26 0.27 24.12 -8.57
CA PRO A 26 -0.29 22.96 -9.23
C PRO A 26 -0.56 21.83 -8.24
N PHE A 27 -1.69 21.17 -8.41
CA PHE A 27 -2.08 19.96 -7.73
C PHE A 27 -2.62 18.95 -8.74
N LYS A 28 -2.42 17.68 -8.44
CA LYS A 28 -2.99 16.58 -9.20
C LYS A 28 -3.78 15.66 -8.27
N TRP A 29 -5.04 15.43 -8.62
CA TRP A 29 -5.91 14.43 -8.03
C TRP A 29 -5.99 13.23 -8.96
N ILE A 30 -5.84 12.02 -8.44
CA ILE A 30 -5.97 10.76 -9.16
C ILE A 30 -6.96 9.90 -8.40
N THR A 31 -7.91 9.30 -9.10
CA THR A 31 -8.85 8.34 -8.54
C THR A 31 -9.01 7.18 -9.50
N GLU A 32 -8.97 5.97 -8.95
CA GLU A 32 -9.23 4.73 -9.67
C GLU A 32 -10.26 3.90 -8.91
N VAL A 33 -11.25 3.37 -9.63
CA VAL A 33 -12.16 2.34 -9.12
C VAL A 33 -11.94 1.10 -9.96
N TYR A 34 -11.77 -0.05 -9.33
CA TYR A 34 -11.44 -1.28 -10.03
C TYR A 34 -12.18 -2.49 -9.50
N TYR A 35 -12.41 -3.42 -10.41
CA TYR A 35 -12.83 -4.78 -10.14
C TYR A 35 -11.94 -5.74 -10.93
N LYS A 36 -11.40 -6.74 -10.26
CA LYS A 36 -10.56 -7.80 -10.85
C LYS A 36 -11.23 -9.12 -10.61
N ASP A 37 -11.53 -9.84 -11.68
CA ASP A 37 -12.00 -11.21 -11.66
C ASP A 37 -10.80 -12.15 -11.77
N LEU A 38 -10.72 -13.13 -10.88
CA LEU A 38 -9.55 -13.98 -10.71
C LEU A 38 -9.98 -15.44 -10.86
N GLU A 39 -9.44 -16.13 -11.85
CA GLU A 39 -9.77 -17.52 -12.17
C GLU A 39 -8.56 -18.44 -12.02
N ASN A 40 -8.80 -19.70 -11.64
CA ASN A 40 -7.79 -20.75 -11.51
C ASN A 40 -6.61 -20.35 -10.59
N LEU A 41 -6.90 -19.64 -9.51
CA LEU A 41 -5.90 -19.28 -8.52
C LEU A 41 -5.43 -20.54 -7.79
N ILE A 42 -4.15 -20.54 -7.39
CA ILE A 42 -3.61 -21.53 -6.47
C ILE A 42 -3.66 -20.93 -5.07
N PRO A 43 -4.53 -21.43 -4.18
CA PRO A 43 -4.63 -20.90 -2.82
C PRO A 43 -3.31 -21.09 -2.09
N TYR A 44 -3.01 -20.19 -1.16
CA TYR A 44 -1.86 -20.32 -0.29
C TYR A 44 -2.19 -19.86 1.13
N LYS A 45 -1.46 -20.38 2.09
CA LYS A 45 -1.46 -19.90 3.47
C LYS A 45 -0.09 -19.37 3.83
N VAL A 46 -0.07 -18.44 4.78
CA VAL A 46 1.16 -17.95 5.38
C VAL A 46 1.30 -18.62 6.75
N ASP A 47 2.32 -19.45 6.89
CA ASP A 47 2.67 -20.13 8.14
C ASP A 47 3.98 -19.55 8.65
N ASN A 48 3.91 -18.83 9.77
CA ASN A 48 4.96 -17.92 10.25
C ASN A 48 5.37 -16.93 9.14
N VAL A 49 6.53 -17.10 8.52
CA VAL A 49 7.02 -16.28 7.40
C VAL A 49 7.09 -17.07 6.08
N ARG A 50 6.56 -18.28 6.05
CA ARG A 50 6.61 -19.16 4.87
C ARG A 50 5.29 -19.18 4.15
N ILE A 51 5.35 -19.04 2.82
CA ILE A 51 4.21 -19.22 1.95
C ILE A 51 4.11 -20.71 1.61
N GLN A 52 2.98 -21.33 1.92
CA GLN A 52 2.66 -22.71 1.57
C GLN A 52 1.52 -22.72 0.55
N TYR A 53 1.81 -23.17 -0.65
CA TYR A 53 0.82 -23.33 -1.71
C TYR A 53 0.01 -24.60 -1.51
N LEU A 54 -1.31 -24.49 -1.65
CA LEU A 54 -2.23 -25.62 -1.65
C LEU A 54 -2.38 -26.10 -3.09
N ALA A 55 -1.36 -26.76 -3.62
CA ALA A 55 -1.20 -27.06 -5.04
C ALA A 55 -2.24 -28.04 -5.64
N ASN A 56 -3.01 -28.72 -4.80
CA ASN A 56 -4.09 -29.63 -5.22
C ASN A 56 -5.44 -28.92 -5.33
N ASP A 57 -5.54 -27.71 -4.79
CA ASP A 57 -6.78 -26.93 -4.76
C ASP A 57 -6.72 -25.86 -5.85
N LEU A 58 -7.87 -25.51 -6.37
CA LEU A 58 -8.07 -24.36 -7.24
C LEU A 58 -9.06 -23.41 -6.56
N SER A 59 -8.88 -22.11 -6.76
CA SER A 59 -9.85 -21.13 -6.30
C SER A 59 -10.17 -20.12 -7.38
N ASN A 60 -11.36 -19.53 -7.27
CA ASN A 60 -11.75 -18.34 -8.00
C ASN A 60 -11.88 -17.19 -6.99
N GLY A 61 -11.67 -15.98 -7.44
CA GLY A 61 -11.67 -14.87 -6.50
C GLY A 61 -11.93 -13.53 -7.16
N TYR A 62 -11.91 -12.51 -6.35
CA TYR A 62 -12.00 -11.15 -6.84
C TYR A 62 -11.14 -10.19 -6.00
N ALA A 63 -10.80 -9.06 -6.59
CA ALA A 63 -10.31 -7.90 -5.88
C ALA A 63 -11.05 -6.66 -6.38
N THR A 64 -11.55 -5.85 -5.47
CA THR A 64 -12.26 -4.61 -5.81
C THR A 64 -11.84 -3.51 -4.85
N GLY A 65 -11.82 -2.28 -5.34
CA GLY A 65 -11.40 -1.17 -4.50
C GLY A 65 -11.48 0.17 -5.19
N ILE A 66 -11.12 1.17 -4.38
CA ILE A 66 -10.94 2.55 -4.81
C ILE A 66 -9.60 3.05 -4.28
N ASP A 67 -8.81 3.64 -5.18
CA ASP A 67 -7.56 4.28 -4.87
C ASP A 67 -7.66 5.78 -5.16
N ILE A 68 -7.25 6.60 -4.20
CA ILE A 68 -7.27 8.06 -4.30
C ILE A 68 -5.88 8.57 -3.96
N LYS A 69 -5.35 9.47 -4.78
CA LYS A 69 -4.08 10.14 -4.52
C LYS A 69 -4.19 11.62 -4.83
N VAL A 70 -3.63 12.42 -3.94
CA VAL A 70 -3.42 13.86 -4.16
C VAL A 70 -1.94 14.14 -4.02
N ASN A 71 -1.37 14.80 -5.01
CA ASN A 71 -0.01 15.32 -4.93
C ASN A 71 0.04 16.76 -5.42
N GLY A 72 0.99 17.54 -4.91
CA GLY A 72 1.18 18.92 -5.31
C GLY A 72 2.04 19.71 -4.33
N GLU A 73 2.17 20.98 -4.62
CA GLU A 73 2.92 21.93 -3.81
C GLU A 73 2.08 22.48 -2.67
N PHE A 74 1.89 21.72 -1.58
CA PHE A 74 1.26 22.25 -0.36
C PHE A 74 2.08 23.37 0.26
N VAL A 75 3.39 23.28 0.11
CA VAL A 75 4.34 24.34 0.47
C VAL A 75 5.09 24.74 -0.81
N PRO A 76 5.30 26.05 -1.08
CA PRO A 76 5.99 26.52 -2.28
C PRO A 76 7.35 25.86 -2.49
N GLY A 77 7.55 25.29 -3.70
CA GLY A 77 8.81 24.67 -4.10
C GLY A 77 9.11 23.30 -3.51
N VAL A 78 8.16 22.68 -2.80
CA VAL A 78 8.28 21.30 -2.31
C VAL A 78 7.00 20.51 -2.56
N GLU A 79 7.15 19.35 -3.16
CA GLU A 79 6.04 18.45 -3.46
C GLU A 79 5.73 17.56 -2.26
N SER A 80 4.46 17.42 -1.95
CA SER A 80 3.94 16.50 -0.94
C SER A 80 2.77 15.71 -1.54
N TRP A 81 2.48 14.56 -0.95
CA TRP A 81 1.39 13.73 -1.43
C TRP A 81 0.72 12.95 -0.29
N ALA A 82 -0.53 12.57 -0.54
CA ALA A 82 -1.28 11.65 0.29
C ALA A 82 -2.02 10.66 -0.61
N SER A 83 -2.09 9.41 -0.20
CA SER A 83 -2.83 8.36 -0.89
C SER A 83 -3.67 7.54 0.09
N LEU A 84 -4.86 7.18 -0.34
CA LEU A 84 -5.79 6.32 0.36
C LEU A 84 -6.24 5.21 -0.59
N SER A 85 -6.10 3.97 -0.16
CA SER A 85 -6.63 2.79 -0.84
C SER A 85 -7.62 2.10 0.08
N VAL A 86 -8.81 1.81 -0.44
CA VAL A 86 -9.82 1.01 0.23
C VAL A 86 -10.13 -0.17 -0.68
N MET A 87 -9.83 -1.39 -0.23
CA MET A 87 -9.96 -2.57 -1.06
C MET A 87 -10.54 -3.76 -0.30
N LYS A 88 -11.08 -4.69 -1.07
CA LYS A 88 -11.49 -6.02 -0.62
C LYS A 88 -11.01 -7.05 -1.63
N THR A 89 -10.38 -8.12 -1.14
CA THR A 89 -10.07 -9.28 -1.97
C THR A 89 -10.46 -10.56 -1.25
N ALA A 90 -11.10 -11.46 -1.97
CA ALA A 90 -11.56 -12.73 -1.45
C ALA A 90 -11.37 -13.82 -2.50
N GLU A 91 -11.31 -15.07 -2.05
CA GLU A 91 -11.23 -16.26 -2.89
C GLU A 91 -12.19 -17.32 -2.36
N ASP A 92 -12.72 -18.11 -3.27
CA ASP A 92 -13.59 -19.25 -3.04
C ASP A 92 -12.85 -20.51 -3.53
N ILE A 93 -12.55 -21.42 -2.63
CA ILE A 93 -11.80 -22.63 -2.94
C ILE A 93 -12.77 -23.70 -3.39
N VAL A 94 -12.53 -24.24 -4.57
CA VAL A 94 -13.43 -25.22 -5.20
C VAL A 94 -13.50 -26.48 -4.35
N GLY A 95 -14.72 -26.84 -3.92
CA GLY A 95 -15.00 -28.07 -3.18
C GLY A 95 -14.70 -28.01 -1.68
N ASP A 96 -14.36 -26.83 -1.14
CA ASP A 96 -14.22 -26.68 0.30
C ASP A 96 -15.59 -26.66 1.01
N THR A 97 -15.60 -27.19 2.22
CA THR A 97 -16.83 -27.28 3.03
C THR A 97 -16.57 -26.85 4.46
N LYS A 98 -17.60 -26.33 5.12
CA LYS A 98 -17.59 -26.01 6.54
C LYS A 98 -18.84 -26.57 7.22
N ILE A 99 -18.80 -26.71 8.54
CA ILE A 99 -19.95 -27.07 9.35
C ILE A 99 -20.66 -25.79 9.76
N ASP A 100 -21.96 -25.67 9.45
CA ASP A 100 -22.79 -24.54 9.87
C ASP A 100 -23.18 -24.64 11.37
N ALA A 101 -23.85 -23.60 11.88
CA ALA A 101 -24.33 -23.56 13.26
C ALA A 101 -25.34 -24.67 13.62
N ASN A 102 -25.94 -25.33 12.64
CA ASN A 102 -26.90 -26.42 12.79
C ASN A 102 -26.24 -27.81 12.66
N GLY A 103 -24.92 -27.86 12.45
CA GLY A 103 -24.18 -29.11 12.28
C GLY A 103 -24.21 -29.68 10.86
N ASN A 104 -24.69 -28.93 9.85
CA ASN A 104 -24.73 -29.38 8.47
C ASN A 104 -23.42 -29.02 7.75
N THR A 105 -22.98 -29.90 6.85
CA THR A 105 -21.88 -29.59 5.94
C THR A 105 -22.39 -28.72 4.78
N VAL A 106 -21.84 -27.53 4.67
CA VAL A 106 -22.17 -26.53 3.64
C VAL A 106 -20.89 -26.06 2.94
N GLU A 107 -21.00 -25.48 1.74
CA GLU A 107 -19.86 -24.83 1.09
C GLU A 107 -19.30 -23.70 1.96
N ALA A 108 -17.99 -23.58 2.04
CA ALA A 108 -17.33 -22.57 2.85
C ALA A 108 -17.50 -21.15 2.26
N GLY A 109 -17.55 -21.06 0.93
CA GLY A 109 -17.75 -19.81 0.19
C GLY A 109 -16.54 -18.87 0.27
N TYR A 110 -16.75 -17.62 -0.04
CA TYR A 110 -15.66 -16.64 -0.12
C TYR A 110 -14.97 -16.36 1.22
N ILE A 111 -13.66 -16.53 1.23
CA ILE A 111 -12.78 -16.22 2.35
C ILE A 111 -11.84 -15.07 1.97
N PRO A 112 -11.42 -14.21 2.93
CA PRO A 112 -10.43 -13.17 2.66
C PRO A 112 -9.11 -13.78 2.21
N ARG A 113 -8.52 -13.24 1.15
CA ARG A 113 -7.16 -13.63 0.74
C ARG A 113 -6.14 -13.09 1.73
N PRO A 114 -4.95 -13.72 1.85
CA PRO A 114 -3.90 -13.25 2.77
C PRO A 114 -3.46 -11.80 2.54
N THR A 115 -3.72 -11.25 1.37
CA THR A 115 -3.42 -9.86 0.99
C THR A 115 -4.58 -8.89 1.22
N ASP A 116 -5.70 -9.32 1.85
CA ASP A 116 -6.89 -8.50 2.05
C ASP A 116 -6.66 -7.42 3.12
N GLN A 117 -5.93 -6.38 2.77
CA GLN A 117 -5.75 -5.18 3.58
C GLN A 117 -6.83 -4.16 3.22
N ARG A 118 -7.80 -3.95 4.12
CA ARG A 118 -9.02 -3.17 3.83
C ARG A 118 -8.77 -1.70 3.59
N VAL A 119 -7.88 -1.10 4.33
CA VAL A 119 -7.53 0.31 4.21
C VAL A 119 -6.02 0.45 4.29
N ASN A 120 -5.46 1.18 3.35
CA ASN A 120 -4.07 1.60 3.35
C ASN A 120 -4.03 3.11 3.13
N PHE A 121 -3.39 3.83 4.02
CA PHE A 121 -3.16 5.26 3.91
C PHE A 121 -1.67 5.54 4.01
N SER A 122 -1.16 6.35 3.10
CA SER A 122 0.21 6.84 3.19
C SER A 122 0.28 8.31 2.79
N MET A 123 1.14 9.04 3.48
CA MET A 123 1.34 10.46 3.28
C MET A 123 2.81 10.80 3.43
N PHE A 124 3.30 11.61 2.51
CA PHE A 124 4.59 12.27 2.62
C PHE A 124 4.35 13.78 2.57
N PHE A 125 4.71 14.46 3.62
CA PHE A 125 4.62 15.90 3.72
C PHE A 125 5.99 16.49 4.02
N GLN A 126 6.35 17.55 3.32
CA GLN A 126 7.59 18.27 3.59
C GLN A 126 7.38 19.77 3.61
N ASP A 127 8.17 20.46 4.42
CA ASP A 127 8.15 21.91 4.60
C ASP A 127 9.54 22.45 4.89
N TYR A 128 9.72 23.72 4.64
CA TYR A 128 10.89 24.47 5.12
C TYR A 128 10.65 24.92 6.57
N ILE A 129 11.72 24.97 7.34
CA ILE A 129 11.66 25.57 8.68
C ILE A 129 11.37 27.05 8.51
N PRO A 130 10.33 27.61 9.15
CA PRO A 130 9.96 29.00 9.03
C PRO A 130 11.16 29.95 9.28
N GLY A 131 11.36 30.90 8.36
CA GLY A 131 12.48 31.84 8.41
C GLY A 131 13.87 31.23 8.13
N LYS A 132 13.97 29.92 7.85
CA LYS A 132 15.24 29.22 7.58
C LYS A 132 15.16 28.31 6.36
N PRO A 133 15.10 28.84 5.13
CA PRO A 133 14.89 28.07 3.90
C PRO A 133 16.00 27.06 3.55
N LYS A 134 17.11 27.09 4.29
CA LYS A 134 18.18 26.10 4.17
C LYS A 134 17.89 24.76 4.87
N TYR A 135 16.83 24.72 5.66
CA TYR A 135 16.43 23.54 6.41
C TYR A 135 15.04 23.11 6.00
N LYS A 136 14.91 21.83 5.73
CA LYS A 136 13.62 21.18 5.46
C LYS A 136 13.36 20.13 6.52
N MET A 137 12.10 19.97 6.85
CA MET A 137 11.60 18.81 7.59
C MET A 137 10.64 18.03 6.71
N HIS A 138 10.57 16.73 6.93
CA HIS A 138 9.55 15.90 6.30
C HIS A 138 8.96 14.91 7.30
N LEU A 139 7.72 14.58 7.04
CA LEU A 139 6.92 13.61 7.78
C LEU A 139 6.48 12.54 6.79
N ASN A 140 6.74 11.29 7.11
CA ASN A 140 6.19 10.14 6.41
C ASN A 140 5.25 9.40 7.35
N LEU A 141 4.00 9.22 6.95
CA LEU A 141 2.98 8.53 7.71
C LEU A 141 2.44 7.37 6.91
N ILE A 142 2.41 6.19 7.53
CA ILE A 142 1.85 4.97 6.95
C ILE A 142 0.87 4.37 7.94
N TYR A 143 -0.32 4.06 7.46
CA TYR A 143 -1.35 3.33 8.18
C TYR A 143 -1.91 2.23 7.31
N GLY A 144 -2.04 1.04 7.85
CA GLY A 144 -2.68 -0.09 7.18
C GLY A 144 -3.50 -0.91 8.15
N THR A 145 -4.71 -1.31 7.75
CA THR A 145 -5.50 -2.27 8.52
C THR A 145 -4.83 -3.63 8.53
N GLY A 146 -5.08 -4.40 9.58
CA GLY A 146 -4.50 -5.73 9.75
C GLY A 146 -4.83 -6.69 8.62
N LEU A 147 -3.84 -7.45 8.19
CA LEU A 147 -4.00 -8.55 7.24
C LEU A 147 -4.72 -9.73 7.91
N PRO A 148 -5.52 -10.51 7.16
CA PRO A 148 -6.15 -11.71 7.68
C PRO A 148 -5.11 -12.82 7.91
N PHE A 149 -5.33 -13.59 8.98
CA PHE A 149 -4.57 -14.81 9.23
C PHE A 149 -5.50 -15.85 9.88
N GLY A 150 -5.20 -17.12 9.68
CA GLY A 150 -5.87 -18.23 10.37
C GLY A 150 -5.09 -18.65 11.61
N PRO A 151 -5.76 -19.29 12.61
CA PRO A 151 -5.08 -19.88 13.73
C PRO A 151 -4.11 -20.99 13.26
N PRO A 152 -2.97 -21.23 13.94
CA PRO A 152 -1.92 -22.14 13.48
C PRO A 152 -2.40 -23.57 13.25
N ASN A 153 -3.41 -24.03 13.98
CA ASN A 153 -3.98 -25.39 13.87
C ASN A 153 -5.44 -25.37 13.37
N GLY A 154 -5.91 -24.24 12.86
CA GLY A 154 -7.28 -24.10 12.35
C GLY A 154 -7.37 -24.35 10.85
N GLU A 155 -8.53 -24.75 10.42
CA GLU A 155 -8.84 -24.77 8.98
C GLU A 155 -8.92 -23.32 8.48
N LYS A 156 -8.34 -23.08 7.29
CA LYS A 156 -8.27 -21.74 6.66
C LYS A 156 -9.64 -21.05 6.55
N TYR A 157 -10.70 -21.80 6.62
CA TYR A 157 -12.07 -21.35 6.31
C TYR A 157 -12.92 -21.02 7.53
N GLN A 158 -12.53 -21.41 8.73
CA GLN A 158 -13.41 -21.32 9.88
C GLN A 158 -13.23 -20.05 10.70
N ASP A 159 -11.99 -19.61 10.92
CA ASP A 159 -11.71 -18.48 11.79
C ASP A 159 -10.66 -17.54 11.19
N VAL A 160 -11.12 -16.57 10.42
CA VAL A 160 -10.23 -15.53 9.89
C VAL A 160 -10.09 -14.41 10.92
N LEU A 161 -8.97 -14.40 11.59
CA LEU A 161 -8.54 -13.32 12.47
C LEU A 161 -7.80 -12.25 11.66
N ARG A 162 -7.58 -11.08 12.24
CA ARG A 162 -6.73 -10.03 11.66
C ARG A 162 -5.65 -9.62 12.63
N ILE A 163 -4.45 -9.45 12.11
CA ILE A 163 -3.35 -8.87 12.89
C ILE A 163 -3.69 -7.42 13.27
N PRO A 164 -3.08 -6.85 14.31
CA PRO A 164 -3.25 -5.43 14.65
C PRO A 164 -2.91 -4.51 13.47
N ASN A 165 -3.55 -3.36 13.44
CA ASN A 165 -3.28 -2.35 12.41
C ASN A 165 -1.83 -1.86 12.48
N TYR A 166 -1.20 -1.74 11.31
CA TYR A 166 0.13 -1.18 11.19
C TYR A 166 0.07 0.35 11.20
N ARG A 167 0.93 0.96 11.99
CA ARG A 167 1.12 2.41 12.03
C ARG A 167 2.60 2.73 12.08
N ARG A 168 3.02 3.69 11.29
CA ARG A 168 4.40 4.16 11.27
C ARG A 168 4.43 5.66 10.99
N VAL A 169 5.26 6.37 11.73
CA VAL A 169 5.51 7.80 11.56
C VAL A 169 7.01 8.03 11.56
N ASP A 170 7.56 8.45 10.43
CA ASP A 170 8.96 8.80 10.31
C ASP A 170 9.10 10.33 10.21
N ILE A 171 10.10 10.88 10.85
CA ILE A 171 10.40 12.31 10.83
C ILE A 171 11.83 12.48 10.36
N GLY A 172 12.02 13.34 9.37
CA GLY A 172 13.35 13.64 8.84
C GLY A 172 13.63 15.14 8.76
N PHE A 173 14.90 15.44 8.85
CA PHE A 173 15.44 16.79 8.71
C PHE A 173 16.52 16.80 7.64
N SER A 174 16.52 17.83 6.81
CA SER A 174 17.52 18.03 5.77
C SER A 174 18.10 19.43 5.87
N ALA A 175 19.39 19.55 5.67
CA ALA A 175 20.10 20.83 5.66
C ALA A 175 20.92 20.98 4.37
N VAL A 176 20.87 22.17 3.78
CA VAL A 176 21.75 22.55 2.68
C VAL A 176 23.14 22.86 3.22
N LEU A 177 24.14 22.05 2.84
CA LEU A 177 25.56 22.36 3.06
C LEU A 177 26.11 23.27 1.98
N LYS A 178 25.70 23.07 0.72
CA LYS A 178 26.04 23.92 -0.40
C LYS A 178 24.79 24.21 -1.24
N ALA A 179 24.45 25.47 -1.39
CA ALA A 179 23.40 25.91 -2.29
C ALA A 179 23.94 26.10 -3.72
N ALA A 180 23.07 25.91 -4.73
CA ALA A 180 23.44 26.01 -6.13
C ALA A 180 23.99 27.40 -6.54
N ASP A 181 23.47 28.45 -5.93
CA ASP A 181 23.78 29.85 -6.19
C ASP A 181 25.03 30.35 -5.44
N LYS A 182 25.63 29.54 -4.56
CA LYS A 182 26.75 29.95 -3.70
C LYS A 182 28.02 29.16 -3.92
N LYS A 183 29.14 29.85 -4.06
CA LYS A 183 30.46 29.22 -4.06
C LYS A 183 30.87 28.91 -2.62
N SER A 184 31.36 27.71 -2.43
CA SER A 184 31.94 27.27 -1.14
C SER A 184 33.38 27.73 -1.02
N LYS A 185 33.83 27.99 0.22
CA LYS A 185 35.22 28.23 0.54
C LYS A 185 36.09 26.98 0.25
N LEU A 186 35.53 25.80 0.37
CA LEU A 186 36.15 24.53 0.03
C LEU A 186 36.04 24.29 -1.48
N LYS A 187 37.13 24.43 -2.22
CA LYS A 187 37.15 24.37 -3.69
C LYS A 187 36.52 23.10 -4.26
N TRP A 188 36.75 21.95 -3.65
CA TRP A 188 36.22 20.66 -4.10
C TRP A 188 34.68 20.57 -4.04
N LEU A 189 34.05 21.28 -3.11
CA LEU A 189 32.59 21.34 -3.04
C LEU A 189 31.96 22.06 -4.24
N ASN A 190 32.75 22.90 -4.94
CA ASN A 190 32.23 23.64 -6.10
C ASN A 190 32.07 22.79 -7.35
N THR A 191 32.55 21.54 -7.34
CA THR A 191 32.28 20.54 -8.36
C THR A 191 30.81 20.11 -8.36
N PHE A 192 30.14 20.22 -7.19
CA PHE A 192 28.72 19.87 -7.05
C PHE A 192 27.85 21.12 -7.23
N ASN A 193 26.68 20.95 -7.85
CA ASN A 193 25.71 22.05 -7.96
C ASN A 193 25.09 22.38 -6.60
N SER A 194 24.61 21.37 -5.87
CA SER A 194 24.12 21.51 -4.50
C SER A 194 24.46 20.26 -3.66
N ILE A 195 24.57 20.43 -2.35
CA ILE A 195 24.79 19.34 -1.39
C ILE A 195 23.79 19.48 -0.25
N TRP A 196 23.06 18.40 0.00
CA TRP A 196 22.12 18.27 1.11
C TRP A 196 22.60 17.15 2.03
N VAL A 197 22.38 17.32 3.31
CA VAL A 197 22.53 16.26 4.32
C VAL A 197 21.18 16.06 4.99
N SER A 198 20.80 14.81 5.15
CA SER A 198 19.52 14.42 5.76
C SER A 198 19.77 13.46 6.92
N ALA A 199 18.97 13.58 7.96
CA ALA A 199 18.84 12.62 9.04
C ALA A 199 17.36 12.27 9.22
N GLU A 200 17.07 11.00 9.41
CA GLU A 200 15.70 10.50 9.53
C GLU A 200 15.60 9.57 10.73
N VAL A 201 14.51 9.70 11.49
CA VAL A 201 14.15 8.84 12.60
C VAL A 201 12.94 8.01 12.18
N PHE A 202 13.11 6.71 12.23
CA PHE A 202 12.08 5.72 11.91
C PHE A 202 11.44 5.23 13.22
N ASN A 203 10.14 5.10 13.21
CA ASN A 203 9.40 4.54 14.33
C ASN A 203 8.83 3.16 13.98
#